data_2d1cc286fbf49241134ac59365d25dad
#
_entry.id   2d1cc286fbf49241134ac59365d25dad
#
_cell.length_a   1.000
_cell.length_b   1.000
_cell.length_c   1.000
_cell.angle_alpha   90.00
_cell.angle_beta   90.00
_cell.angle_gamma   90.00
#
_symmetry.space_group_name_H-M   'P 1'
#
loop_
_entity.id
_entity.type
_entity.pdbx_description
1 polymer ?
#
loop_
_entity_poly.entity_id
_entity_poly.type
_entity_poly.pdbx_seq_one_letter_code
_entity_poly.pdbx_strand_id
1 'polypeptide(L)'
;MTMQMLIGLVVIAVMIYLMAKRKDPKTLLFAAGMIMILLAGDITGTFKAFSASMKQANVFETIITSMGFAAVVKLCKADKHLVSLFASILKKAGPFLIIGVALATMIVNTSITSAAGVTAAMGTVFIPLMVASGIPVPLAAGAIMCGLYGGNLNPGHVHPTIVAHLAGVEGMDFVNVAAPALIASVVVSSSVLTGMAFYLRKKHGKEAIAAQAAAFGEIETIKANPLYAILPLVPIIILLLGNMKIVPAFKMPVPHAMIIGCLLCMLVTRTNPQEVCKEFFKAMGTAFGNVFGLLICVNIFVAGLTKLGFIKMLISFMTTSPSIAKLAAVFGPFIMTLICGSGESASIAFNEAVSVHAAQFGMDTLHMGAMVVLSGGIGRSMAMFSAAMILCAGIAKLQPMDIIKYNCWAMFAALLTAAAFLMF
;
A
#
# COMPACT_ATOMS: atom_id res chain seq x y z
N MET A 1 6.14 -32.28 17.27
CA MET A 1 5.70 -30.95 17.74
C MET A 1 5.84 -30.93 19.27
N THR A 2 6.51 -29.93 19.83
CA THR A 2 6.61 -29.80 21.29
C THR A 2 5.30 -29.25 21.88
N MET A 3 5.04 -29.47 23.19
CA MET A 3 3.90 -28.90 23.90
C MET A 3 3.86 -27.36 23.76
N GLN A 4 5.02 -26.70 23.82
CA GLN A 4 5.17 -25.27 23.64
C GLN A 4 4.73 -24.81 22.25
N MET A 5 5.05 -25.57 21.17
CA MET A 5 4.56 -25.29 19.81
C MET A 5 3.04 -25.43 19.71
N LEU A 6 2.44 -26.43 20.38
CA LEU A 6 0.99 -26.59 20.37
C LEU A 6 0.29 -25.38 21.01
N ILE A 7 0.78 -24.94 22.17
CA ILE A 7 0.26 -23.71 22.82
C ILE A 7 0.49 -22.48 21.92
N GLY A 8 1.66 -22.39 21.28
CA GLY A 8 1.95 -21.31 20.33
C GLY A 8 0.96 -21.26 19.15
N LEU A 9 0.54 -22.42 18.61
CA LEU A 9 -0.52 -22.49 17.59
C LEU A 9 -1.87 -21.95 18.09
N VAL A 10 -2.22 -22.26 19.33
CA VAL A 10 -3.44 -21.71 19.96
C VAL A 10 -3.34 -20.19 20.07
N VAL A 11 -2.19 -19.66 20.51
CA VAL A 11 -1.95 -18.20 20.59
C VAL A 11 -2.13 -17.55 19.21
N ILE A 12 -1.55 -18.14 18.15
CA ILE A 12 -1.69 -17.64 16.77
C ILE A 12 -3.15 -17.70 16.32
N ALA A 13 -3.85 -18.80 16.56
CA ALA A 13 -5.26 -18.95 16.20
C ALA A 13 -6.16 -17.92 16.91
N VAL A 14 -5.95 -17.70 18.21
CA VAL A 14 -6.65 -16.66 18.98
C VAL A 14 -6.34 -15.28 18.45
N MET A 15 -5.07 -14.99 18.13
CA MET A 15 -4.65 -13.72 17.54
C MET A 15 -5.39 -13.47 16.20
N ILE A 16 -5.40 -14.45 15.29
CA ILE A 16 -6.11 -14.36 14.00
C ILE A 16 -7.61 -14.14 14.22
N TYR A 17 -8.22 -14.88 15.13
CA TYR A 17 -9.63 -14.71 15.48
C TYR A 17 -9.94 -13.29 15.99
N LEU A 18 -9.10 -12.75 16.87
CA LEU A 18 -9.28 -11.40 17.41
C LEU A 18 -9.01 -10.31 16.34
N MET A 19 -8.07 -10.55 15.40
CA MET A 19 -7.89 -9.69 14.22
C MET A 19 -9.14 -9.66 13.34
N ALA A 20 -9.76 -10.84 13.11
CA ALA A 20 -11.04 -10.93 12.40
C ALA A 20 -12.19 -10.21 13.14
N LYS A 21 -12.12 -10.11 14.47
CA LYS A 21 -13.02 -9.29 15.33
C LYS A 21 -12.63 -7.81 15.38
N ARG A 22 -11.74 -7.34 14.51
CA ARG A 22 -11.28 -5.94 14.37
C ARG A 22 -10.59 -5.36 15.62
N LYS A 23 -9.95 -6.19 16.41
CA LYS A 23 -9.06 -5.69 17.47
C LYS A 23 -7.77 -5.16 16.86
N ASP A 24 -7.13 -4.19 17.53
CA ASP A 24 -5.94 -3.53 17.04
C ASP A 24 -4.78 -4.49 16.75
N PRO A 25 -4.27 -4.57 15.50
CA PRO A 25 -3.21 -5.48 15.12
C PRO A 25 -1.91 -5.31 15.92
N LYS A 26 -1.55 -4.08 16.29
CA LYS A 26 -0.33 -3.79 17.07
C LYS A 26 -0.39 -4.48 18.42
N THR A 27 -1.48 -4.25 19.13
CA THR A 27 -1.71 -4.86 20.46
C THR A 27 -1.69 -6.39 20.39
N LEU A 28 -2.33 -6.98 19.37
CA LEU A 28 -2.41 -8.43 19.21
C LEU A 28 -1.05 -9.06 18.87
N LEU A 29 -0.30 -8.45 17.94
CA LEU A 29 1.04 -8.93 17.58
C LEU A 29 2.01 -8.82 18.76
N PHE A 30 1.98 -7.70 19.49
CA PHE A 30 2.80 -7.52 20.68
C PHE A 30 2.49 -8.58 21.74
N ALA A 31 1.21 -8.75 22.10
CA ALA A 31 0.79 -9.70 23.12
C ALA A 31 1.11 -11.15 22.73
N ALA A 32 0.80 -11.56 21.48
CA ALA A 32 1.10 -12.90 20.99
C ALA A 32 2.60 -13.18 20.98
N GLY A 33 3.41 -12.22 20.52
CA GLY A 33 4.87 -12.35 20.52
C GLY A 33 5.44 -12.47 21.93
N MET A 34 5.00 -11.62 22.84
CA MET A 34 5.41 -11.67 24.25
C MET A 34 5.05 -13.01 24.91
N ILE A 35 3.82 -13.49 24.73
CA ILE A 35 3.38 -14.79 25.27
C ILE A 35 4.27 -15.92 24.72
N MET A 36 4.53 -15.94 23.40
CA MET A 36 5.37 -16.98 22.78
C MET A 36 6.82 -16.93 23.26
N ILE A 37 7.40 -15.75 23.46
CA ILE A 37 8.75 -15.58 24.00
C ILE A 37 8.82 -16.09 25.45
N LEU A 38 7.82 -15.76 26.26
CA LEU A 38 7.73 -16.27 27.66
C LEU A 38 7.55 -17.77 27.71
N LEU A 39 6.73 -18.36 26.85
CA LEU A 39 6.57 -19.84 26.73
C LEU A 39 7.87 -20.51 26.33
N ALA A 40 8.75 -19.85 25.59
CA ALA A 40 10.09 -20.33 25.25
C ALA A 40 11.09 -20.19 26.43
N GLY A 41 10.68 -19.65 27.58
CA GLY A 41 11.52 -19.48 28.77
C GLY A 41 12.44 -18.25 28.73
N ASP A 42 12.27 -17.33 27.76
CA ASP A 42 13.12 -16.13 27.65
C ASP A 42 12.40 -14.88 28.19
N ILE A 43 12.58 -14.64 29.48
CA ILE A 43 11.96 -13.47 30.16
C ILE A 43 12.41 -12.14 29.57
N THR A 44 13.65 -12.03 29.08
CA THR A 44 14.22 -10.78 28.55
C THR A 44 14.05 -10.63 27.03
N GLY A 45 13.59 -11.66 26.35
CA GLY A 45 13.53 -11.73 24.90
C GLY A 45 12.67 -10.63 24.27
N THR A 46 11.55 -10.29 24.90
CA THR A 46 10.67 -9.19 24.43
C THR A 46 11.41 -7.84 24.43
N PHE A 47 12.15 -7.53 25.50
CA PHE A 47 12.91 -6.28 25.62
C PHE A 47 14.06 -6.23 24.61
N LYS A 48 14.74 -7.38 24.38
CA LYS A 48 15.80 -7.51 23.38
C LYS A 48 15.25 -7.28 21.96
N ALA A 49 14.13 -7.89 21.61
CA ALA A 49 13.47 -7.71 20.32
C ALA A 49 13.00 -6.25 20.10
N PHE A 50 12.42 -5.65 21.14
CA PHE A 50 12.06 -4.23 21.14
C PHE A 50 13.29 -3.34 20.85
N SER A 51 14.37 -3.51 21.62
CA SER A 51 15.58 -2.69 21.47
C SER A 51 16.28 -2.91 20.12
N ALA A 52 16.26 -4.14 19.59
CA ALA A 52 16.78 -4.44 18.26
C ALA A 52 15.99 -3.71 17.15
N SER A 53 14.66 -3.70 17.27
CA SER A 53 13.79 -2.98 16.32
C SER A 53 14.06 -1.48 16.32
N MET A 54 14.34 -0.87 17.47
CA MET A 54 14.65 0.57 17.60
C MET A 54 15.98 0.97 16.94
N LYS A 55 16.86 0.04 16.63
CA LYS A 55 18.16 0.30 16.01
C LYS A 55 18.16 0.34 14.48
N GLN A 56 17.01 0.15 13.82
CA GLN A 56 16.88 0.18 12.36
C GLN A 56 16.84 1.63 11.82
N ALA A 57 17.89 2.40 12.06
CA ALA A 57 17.94 3.85 11.78
C ALA A 57 17.63 4.20 10.32
N ASN A 58 18.18 3.46 9.35
CA ASN A 58 17.98 3.73 7.92
C ASN A 58 16.50 3.56 7.48
N VAL A 59 15.82 2.54 8.05
CA VAL A 59 14.39 2.32 7.81
C VAL A 59 13.59 3.49 8.38
N PHE A 60 13.94 3.94 9.59
CA PHE A 60 13.30 5.05 10.26
C PHE A 60 13.41 6.34 9.46
N GLU A 61 14.61 6.75 9.15
CA GLU A 61 14.90 8.00 8.45
C GLU A 61 14.07 8.11 7.14
N THR A 62 14.09 7.05 6.35
CA THR A 62 13.42 7.01 5.06
C THR A 62 11.90 7.14 5.19
N ILE A 63 11.29 6.40 6.10
CA ILE A 63 9.82 6.40 6.25
C ILE A 63 9.32 7.71 6.86
N ILE A 64 9.96 8.19 7.94
CA ILE A 64 9.49 9.41 8.63
C ILE A 64 9.63 10.65 7.75
N THR A 65 10.73 10.78 6.98
CA THR A 65 10.90 11.90 6.05
C THR A 65 9.90 11.87 4.90
N SER A 66 9.60 10.68 4.36
CA SER A 66 8.59 10.53 3.31
C SER A 66 7.19 10.90 3.80
N MET A 67 6.84 10.51 5.04
CA MET A 67 5.55 10.92 5.63
C MET A 67 5.53 12.41 5.97
N GLY A 68 6.65 12.99 6.39
CA GLY A 68 6.80 14.43 6.55
C GLY A 68 6.55 15.18 5.25
N PHE A 69 7.17 14.73 4.15
CA PHE A 69 6.94 15.29 2.82
C PHE A 69 5.46 15.20 2.39
N ALA A 70 4.82 14.06 2.57
CA ALA A 70 3.41 13.89 2.23
C ALA A 70 2.49 14.88 2.98
N ALA A 71 2.81 15.20 4.24
CA ALA A 71 2.10 16.22 5.01
C ALA A 71 2.31 17.64 4.45
N VAL A 72 3.53 17.97 4.04
CA VAL A 72 3.84 19.26 3.39
C VAL A 72 3.12 19.40 2.06
N VAL A 73 3.08 18.37 1.22
CA VAL A 73 2.30 18.33 -0.02
C VAL A 73 0.83 18.66 0.22
N LYS A 74 0.25 18.08 1.27
CA LYS A 74 -1.14 18.33 1.68
C LYS A 74 -1.34 19.75 2.21
N LEU A 75 -0.42 20.26 3.04
CA LEU A 75 -0.46 21.63 3.55
C LEU A 75 -0.45 22.64 2.39
N CYS A 76 0.43 22.44 1.41
CA CYS A 76 0.56 23.28 0.21
C CYS A 76 -0.57 23.08 -0.81
N LYS A 77 -1.52 22.17 -0.55
CA LYS A 77 -2.62 21.80 -1.47
C LYS A 77 -2.16 21.30 -2.84
N ALA A 78 -0.90 20.90 -2.97
CA ALA A 78 -0.31 20.45 -4.23
C ALA A 78 -0.97 19.15 -4.73
N ASP A 79 -1.42 18.28 -3.82
CA ASP A 79 -2.23 17.11 -4.06
C ASP A 79 -3.55 17.43 -4.78
N LYS A 80 -4.25 18.49 -4.37
CA LYS A 80 -5.49 18.93 -5.01
C LYS A 80 -5.27 19.41 -6.45
N HIS A 81 -4.15 20.10 -6.71
CA HIS A 81 -3.79 20.53 -8.05
C HIS A 81 -3.45 19.34 -8.95
N LEU A 82 -2.77 18.31 -8.44
CA LEU A 82 -2.46 17.08 -9.16
C LEU A 82 -3.75 16.32 -9.55
N VAL A 83 -4.68 16.15 -8.60
CA VAL A 83 -5.99 15.51 -8.84
C VAL A 83 -6.80 16.28 -9.88
N SER A 84 -6.86 17.62 -9.76
CA SER A 84 -7.60 18.47 -10.70
C SER A 84 -6.97 18.48 -12.10
N LEU A 85 -5.65 18.38 -12.21
CA LEU A 85 -4.95 18.23 -13.49
C LEU A 85 -5.41 16.93 -14.18
N PHE A 86 -5.38 15.79 -13.47
CA PHE A 86 -5.88 14.53 -14.04
C PHE A 86 -7.36 14.60 -14.39
N ALA A 87 -8.20 15.24 -13.57
CA ALA A 87 -9.62 15.42 -13.88
C ALA A 87 -9.82 16.18 -15.19
N SER A 88 -9.04 17.25 -15.45
CA SER A 88 -9.12 18.02 -16.67
C SER A 88 -8.72 17.22 -17.92
N ILE A 89 -7.69 16.37 -17.80
CA ILE A 89 -7.20 15.53 -18.90
C ILE A 89 -8.20 14.40 -19.19
N LEU A 90 -8.69 13.73 -18.14
CA LEU A 90 -9.48 12.52 -18.26
C LEU A 90 -10.96 12.75 -18.61
N LYS A 91 -11.48 13.99 -18.49
CA LYS A 91 -12.86 14.32 -18.91
C LYS A 91 -13.21 13.85 -20.33
N LYS A 92 -12.22 13.75 -21.22
CA LYS A 92 -12.40 13.37 -22.62
C LYS A 92 -12.05 11.90 -22.92
N ALA A 93 -11.69 11.10 -21.90
CA ALA A 93 -11.18 9.73 -22.09
C ALA A 93 -12.25 8.72 -22.51
N GLY A 94 -13.54 9.07 -22.45
CA GLY A 94 -14.64 8.22 -22.91
C GLY A 94 -14.63 6.82 -22.26
N PRO A 95 -14.63 5.73 -23.07
CA PRO A 95 -14.66 4.38 -22.56
C PRO A 95 -13.45 3.97 -21.73
N PHE A 96 -12.30 4.60 -21.94
CA PHE A 96 -11.04 4.33 -21.23
C PHE A 96 -10.91 5.09 -19.91
N LEU A 97 -11.97 5.78 -19.49
CA LEU A 97 -11.95 6.59 -18.26
C LEU A 97 -11.63 5.75 -17.01
N ILE A 98 -12.08 4.49 -16.93
CA ILE A 98 -11.75 3.57 -15.81
C ILE A 98 -10.23 3.32 -15.74
N ILE A 99 -9.60 2.99 -16.87
CA ILE A 99 -8.15 2.76 -16.94
C ILE A 99 -7.39 4.04 -16.60
N GLY A 100 -7.80 5.15 -17.19
CA GLY A 100 -7.19 6.46 -16.92
C GLY A 100 -7.28 6.86 -15.46
N VAL A 101 -8.42 6.65 -14.81
CA VAL A 101 -8.60 6.95 -13.38
C VAL A 101 -7.80 6.01 -12.50
N ALA A 102 -7.71 4.71 -12.82
CA ALA A 102 -6.89 3.77 -12.07
C ALA A 102 -5.40 4.14 -12.14
N LEU A 103 -4.89 4.49 -13.32
CA LEU A 103 -3.52 4.97 -13.51
C LEU A 103 -3.27 6.32 -12.82
N ALA A 104 -4.21 7.26 -12.91
CA ALA A 104 -4.11 8.54 -12.19
C ALA A 104 -4.09 8.30 -10.68
N THR A 105 -4.93 7.38 -10.16
CA THR A 105 -4.94 7.01 -8.75
C THR A 105 -3.61 6.38 -8.33
N MET A 106 -3.03 5.52 -9.17
CA MET A 106 -1.70 4.94 -8.95
C MET A 106 -0.63 6.04 -8.82
N ILE A 107 -0.61 7.01 -9.75
CA ILE A 107 0.36 8.12 -9.73
C ILE A 107 0.15 9.02 -8.50
N VAL A 108 -1.09 9.37 -8.18
CA VAL A 108 -1.39 10.18 -6.97
C VAL A 108 -0.98 9.41 -5.70
N ASN A 109 -1.17 8.10 -5.67
CA ASN A 109 -0.80 7.28 -4.51
C ASN A 109 0.73 7.17 -4.31
N THR A 110 1.55 7.37 -5.35
CA THR A 110 3.01 7.44 -5.16
C THR A 110 3.43 8.63 -4.28
N SER A 111 2.66 9.70 -4.31
CA SER A 111 2.95 10.94 -3.57
C SER A 111 2.21 11.00 -2.23
N ILE A 112 0.97 10.50 -2.19
CA ILE A 112 0.15 10.43 -0.98
C ILE A 112 0.20 8.99 -0.48
N THR A 113 1.01 8.73 0.54
CA THR A 113 1.25 7.39 1.05
C THR A 113 0.04 6.74 1.73
N SER A 114 -0.98 7.53 2.11
CA SER A 114 -2.20 7.04 2.74
C SER A 114 -3.25 6.61 1.72
N ALA A 115 -3.56 5.33 1.62
CA ALA A 115 -4.61 4.81 0.74
C ALA A 115 -5.99 5.43 1.01
N ALA A 116 -6.35 5.67 2.27
CA ALA A 116 -7.58 6.37 2.63
C ALA A 116 -7.54 7.84 2.16
N GLY A 117 -6.40 8.51 2.30
CA GLY A 117 -6.19 9.89 1.81
C GLY A 117 -6.37 10.00 0.30
N VAL A 118 -5.78 9.07 -0.46
CA VAL A 118 -5.95 8.99 -1.93
C VAL A 118 -7.40 8.69 -2.29
N THR A 119 -8.04 7.75 -1.58
CA THR A 119 -9.45 7.43 -1.80
C THR A 119 -10.33 8.66 -1.60
N ALA A 120 -10.08 9.47 -0.57
CA ALA A 120 -10.81 10.73 -0.35
C ALA A 120 -10.60 11.70 -1.51
N ALA A 121 -9.34 11.94 -1.90
CA ALA A 121 -9.00 12.92 -2.93
C ALA A 121 -9.50 12.51 -4.32
N MET A 122 -9.30 11.25 -4.71
CA MET A 122 -9.69 10.74 -6.03
C MET A 122 -11.17 10.39 -6.09
N GLY A 123 -11.72 9.79 -5.03
CA GLY A 123 -13.11 9.32 -5.00
C GLY A 123 -14.11 10.45 -5.13
N THR A 124 -13.94 11.55 -4.42
CA THR A 124 -14.86 12.70 -4.44
C THR A 124 -14.92 13.38 -5.81
N VAL A 125 -13.85 13.35 -6.58
CA VAL A 125 -13.77 13.96 -7.92
C VAL A 125 -14.15 12.96 -9.00
N PHE A 126 -13.57 11.76 -8.97
CA PHE A 126 -13.67 10.85 -10.11
C PHE A 126 -14.87 9.91 -10.07
N ILE A 127 -15.43 9.57 -8.91
CA ILE A 127 -16.65 8.73 -8.86
C ILE A 127 -17.81 9.47 -9.55
N PRO A 128 -18.16 10.72 -9.19
CA PRO A 128 -19.21 11.46 -9.89
C PRO A 128 -18.93 11.66 -11.37
N LEU A 129 -17.67 11.97 -11.73
CA LEU A 129 -17.24 12.16 -13.12
C LEU A 129 -17.47 10.90 -13.98
N MET A 130 -17.09 9.74 -13.46
CA MET A 130 -17.28 8.45 -14.14
C MET A 130 -18.75 8.09 -14.26
N VAL A 131 -19.54 8.31 -13.22
CA VAL A 131 -20.97 8.05 -13.24
C VAL A 131 -21.70 8.93 -14.24
N ALA A 132 -21.38 10.23 -14.30
CA ALA A 132 -21.88 11.16 -15.31
C ALA A 132 -21.51 10.74 -16.75
N SER A 133 -20.40 10.01 -16.91
CA SER A 133 -19.97 9.42 -18.18
C SER A 133 -20.67 8.10 -18.52
N GLY A 134 -21.59 7.63 -17.66
CA GLY A 134 -22.34 6.39 -17.83
C GLY A 134 -21.59 5.14 -17.36
N ILE A 135 -20.71 5.26 -16.36
CA ILE A 135 -20.02 4.13 -15.69
C ILE A 135 -20.78 3.82 -14.41
N PRO A 136 -21.20 2.56 -14.17
CA PRO A 136 -21.88 2.17 -12.95
C PRO A 136 -21.12 2.51 -11.69
N VAL A 137 -21.80 3.01 -10.65
CA VAL A 137 -21.17 3.48 -9.40
C VAL A 137 -20.21 2.47 -8.77
N PRO A 138 -20.54 1.16 -8.66
CA PRO A 138 -19.61 0.19 -8.08
C PRO A 138 -18.30 0.04 -8.88
N LEU A 139 -18.37 0.16 -10.21
CA LEU A 139 -17.20 0.07 -11.08
C LEU A 139 -16.36 1.35 -11.03
N ALA A 140 -17.00 2.51 -10.89
CA ALA A 140 -16.32 3.78 -10.65
C ALA A 140 -15.54 3.75 -9.33
N ALA A 141 -16.13 3.22 -8.26
CA ALA A 141 -15.46 3.00 -7.00
C ALA A 141 -14.32 1.96 -7.12
N GLY A 142 -14.57 0.86 -7.84
CA GLY A 142 -13.56 -0.17 -8.14
C GLY A 142 -12.34 0.37 -8.89
N ALA A 143 -12.53 1.32 -9.82
CA ALA A 143 -11.43 1.97 -10.54
C ALA A 143 -10.45 2.68 -9.60
N ILE A 144 -10.94 3.35 -8.56
CA ILE A 144 -10.10 3.93 -7.51
C ILE A 144 -9.33 2.84 -6.78
N MET A 145 -10.02 1.74 -6.39
CA MET A 145 -9.38 0.62 -5.68
C MET A 145 -8.25 -0.03 -6.49
N CYS A 146 -8.34 -0.08 -7.83
CA CYS A 146 -7.30 -0.62 -8.70
C CYS A 146 -5.98 0.16 -8.65
N GLY A 147 -5.99 1.46 -8.34
CA GLY A 147 -4.78 2.28 -8.28
C GLY A 147 -4.15 2.40 -6.89
N LEU A 148 -4.82 1.92 -5.83
CA LEU A 148 -4.41 2.21 -4.44
C LEU A 148 -3.14 1.49 -3.95
N TYR A 149 -2.59 0.55 -4.69
CA TYR A 149 -1.29 -0.05 -4.36
C TYR A 149 -0.12 0.66 -5.07
N GLY A 150 -0.37 1.75 -5.80
CA GLY A 150 0.63 2.61 -6.44
C GLY A 150 1.63 3.25 -5.48
N GLY A 151 1.29 3.41 -4.19
CA GLY A 151 2.22 3.91 -3.18
C GLY A 151 3.52 3.12 -3.08
N ASN A 152 3.51 1.85 -3.49
CA ASN A 152 4.70 1.00 -3.52
C ASN A 152 5.71 1.38 -4.63
N LEU A 153 5.38 2.31 -5.52
CA LEU A 153 6.33 2.95 -6.44
C LEU A 153 7.12 4.10 -5.80
N ASN A 154 6.79 4.48 -4.58
CA ASN A 154 7.58 5.44 -3.81
C ASN A 154 8.63 4.69 -2.99
N PRO A 155 9.93 4.85 -3.27
CA PRO A 155 11.00 4.15 -2.56
C PRO A 155 11.09 4.52 -1.08
N GLY A 156 10.47 5.64 -0.67
CA GLY A 156 10.35 6.05 0.73
C GLY A 156 9.09 5.54 1.43
N HIS A 157 8.24 4.79 0.74
CA HIS A 157 7.10 4.15 1.39
C HIS A 157 7.56 2.99 2.28
N VAL A 158 6.75 2.69 3.29
CA VAL A 158 7.01 1.64 4.29
C VAL A 158 7.44 0.31 3.68
N HIS A 159 6.70 -0.20 2.71
CA HIS A 159 6.96 -1.52 2.14
C HIS A 159 8.24 -1.60 1.31
N PRO A 160 8.48 -0.72 0.32
CA PRO A 160 9.75 -0.66 -0.39
C PRO A 160 10.95 -0.56 0.53
N THR A 161 10.86 0.30 1.55
CA THR A 161 11.96 0.51 2.52
C THR A 161 12.27 -0.75 3.34
N ILE A 162 11.23 -1.44 3.85
CA ILE A 162 11.42 -2.67 4.63
C ILE A 162 11.98 -3.79 3.76
N VAL A 163 11.40 -4.04 2.59
CA VAL A 163 11.85 -5.13 1.70
C VAL A 163 13.27 -4.87 1.20
N ALA A 164 13.60 -3.64 0.83
CA ALA A 164 14.96 -3.26 0.44
C ALA A 164 15.96 -3.49 1.57
N HIS A 165 15.60 -3.13 2.81
CA HIS A 165 16.41 -3.41 4.00
C HIS A 165 16.63 -4.91 4.22
N LEU A 166 15.58 -5.74 4.12
CA LEU A 166 15.67 -7.19 4.25
C LEU A 166 16.53 -7.83 3.16
N ALA A 167 16.49 -7.28 1.94
CA ALA A 167 17.29 -7.74 0.81
C ALA A 167 18.71 -7.15 0.79
N GLY A 168 19.03 -6.18 1.64
CA GLY A 168 20.33 -5.50 1.68
C GLY A 168 20.60 -4.58 0.49
N VAL A 169 19.56 -3.99 -0.10
CA VAL A 169 19.60 -3.12 -1.29
C VAL A 169 18.95 -1.75 -1.03
N GLU A 170 18.95 -0.87 -2.01
CA GLU A 170 18.29 0.43 -1.91
C GLU A 170 16.79 0.36 -2.25
N GLY A 171 15.98 1.31 -1.73
CA GLY A 171 14.55 1.36 -2.00
C GLY A 171 14.20 1.49 -3.49
N MET A 172 15.08 2.06 -4.31
CA MET A 172 14.90 2.14 -5.76
C MET A 172 15.05 0.79 -6.45
N ASP A 173 15.85 -0.13 -5.92
CA ASP A 173 15.98 -1.49 -6.48
C ASP A 173 14.66 -2.26 -6.32
N PHE A 174 13.99 -2.06 -5.17
CA PHE A 174 12.63 -2.58 -4.99
C PHE A 174 11.66 -2.01 -6.04
N VAL A 175 11.69 -0.70 -6.27
CA VAL A 175 10.82 -0.05 -7.26
C VAL A 175 11.09 -0.60 -8.66
N ASN A 176 12.33 -0.78 -9.05
CA ASN A 176 12.71 -1.34 -10.36
C ASN A 176 12.13 -2.75 -10.57
N VAL A 177 12.15 -3.60 -9.53
CA VAL A 177 11.60 -4.97 -9.59
C VAL A 177 10.06 -4.97 -9.55
N ALA A 178 9.47 -4.14 -8.66
CA ALA A 178 8.02 -4.16 -8.44
C ALA A 178 7.24 -3.39 -9.51
N ALA A 179 7.81 -2.35 -10.15
CA ALA A 179 7.08 -1.45 -11.03
C ALA A 179 6.44 -2.13 -12.25
N PRO A 180 7.12 -3.02 -13.00
CA PRO A 180 6.49 -3.71 -14.13
C PRO A 180 5.26 -4.53 -13.71
N ALA A 181 5.40 -5.30 -12.62
CA ALA A 181 4.32 -6.13 -12.08
C ALA A 181 3.14 -5.27 -11.58
N LEU A 182 3.45 -4.17 -10.88
CA LEU A 182 2.46 -3.26 -10.33
C LEU A 182 1.68 -2.55 -11.44
N ILE A 183 2.37 -1.96 -12.41
CA ILE A 183 1.75 -1.26 -13.53
C ILE A 183 0.88 -2.21 -14.35
N ALA A 184 1.42 -3.40 -14.68
CA ALA A 184 0.66 -4.43 -15.39
C ALA A 184 -0.60 -4.84 -14.61
N SER A 185 -0.49 -5.03 -13.29
CA SER A 185 -1.63 -5.36 -12.42
C SER A 185 -2.71 -4.29 -12.42
N VAL A 186 -2.33 -3.00 -12.40
CA VAL A 186 -3.29 -1.88 -12.49
C VAL A 186 -3.98 -1.85 -13.84
N VAL A 187 -3.22 -2.03 -14.93
CA VAL A 187 -3.78 -2.06 -16.29
C VAL A 187 -4.73 -3.24 -16.48
N VAL A 188 -4.33 -4.44 -16.06
CA VAL A 188 -5.17 -5.64 -16.19
C VAL A 188 -6.43 -5.52 -15.34
N SER A 189 -6.33 -5.14 -14.07
CA SER A 189 -7.51 -5.01 -13.19
C SER A 189 -8.49 -3.95 -13.69
N SER A 190 -7.99 -2.79 -14.12
CA SER A 190 -8.85 -1.73 -14.67
C SER A 190 -9.44 -2.10 -16.04
N SER A 191 -8.75 -2.92 -16.84
CA SER A 191 -9.29 -3.46 -18.09
C SER A 191 -10.44 -4.43 -17.85
N VAL A 192 -10.34 -5.29 -16.83
CA VAL A 192 -11.44 -6.17 -16.40
C VAL A 192 -12.67 -5.35 -16.01
N LEU A 193 -12.49 -4.29 -15.19
CA LEU A 193 -13.60 -3.40 -14.83
C LEU A 193 -14.17 -2.65 -16.04
N THR A 194 -13.33 -2.28 -16.99
CA THR A 194 -13.77 -1.63 -18.24
C THR A 194 -14.65 -2.58 -19.06
N GLY A 195 -14.24 -3.84 -19.21
CA GLY A 195 -15.08 -4.86 -19.86
C GLY A 195 -16.43 -5.06 -19.19
N MET A 196 -16.45 -5.11 -17.85
CA MET A 196 -17.70 -5.18 -17.08
C MET A 196 -18.55 -3.92 -17.26
N ALA A 197 -17.94 -2.72 -17.35
CA ALA A 197 -18.68 -1.48 -17.58
C ALA A 197 -19.38 -1.48 -18.93
N PHE A 198 -18.72 -1.97 -19.98
CA PHE A 198 -19.37 -2.11 -21.30
C PHE A 198 -20.57 -3.05 -21.24
N TYR A 199 -20.43 -4.20 -20.56
CA TYR A 199 -21.52 -5.17 -20.41
C TYR A 199 -22.72 -4.56 -19.65
N LEU A 200 -22.48 -3.95 -18.50
CA LEU A 200 -23.53 -3.35 -17.67
C LEU A 200 -24.18 -2.14 -18.34
N ARG A 201 -23.40 -1.33 -19.05
CA ARG A 201 -23.91 -0.19 -19.82
C ARG A 201 -24.85 -0.62 -20.96
N LYS A 202 -24.52 -1.74 -21.62
CA LYS A 202 -25.42 -2.34 -22.64
C LYS A 202 -26.73 -2.85 -22.01
N LYS A 203 -26.65 -3.39 -20.77
CA LYS A 203 -27.81 -3.95 -20.05
C LYS A 203 -28.74 -2.89 -19.47
N HIS A 204 -28.21 -1.81 -18.88
CA HIS A 204 -28.96 -0.83 -18.10
C HIS A 204 -29.20 0.51 -18.82
N GLY A 205 -28.52 0.76 -19.93
CA GLY A 205 -28.56 2.03 -20.65
C GLY A 205 -27.63 3.09 -20.06
N LYS A 206 -26.98 3.86 -20.94
CA LYS A 206 -26.02 4.90 -20.53
C LYS A 206 -26.68 6.02 -19.76
N GLU A 207 -27.85 6.48 -20.23
CA GLU A 207 -28.56 7.64 -19.67
C GLU A 207 -29.09 7.36 -18.25
N ALA A 208 -29.63 6.15 -18.04
CA ALA A 208 -30.11 5.74 -16.73
C ALA A 208 -28.98 5.68 -15.67
N ILE A 209 -27.78 5.26 -16.08
CA ILE A 209 -26.59 5.27 -15.21
C ILE A 209 -26.12 6.71 -14.96
N ALA A 210 -26.05 7.53 -16.00
CA ALA A 210 -25.61 8.92 -15.89
C ALA A 210 -26.54 9.77 -15.02
N ALA A 211 -27.84 9.49 -15.01
CA ALA A 211 -28.79 10.15 -14.13
C ALA A 211 -28.48 9.98 -12.64
N GLN A 212 -27.80 8.90 -12.25
CA GLN A 212 -27.36 8.67 -10.88
C GLN A 212 -26.29 9.68 -10.43
N ALA A 213 -25.62 10.38 -11.35
CA ALA A 213 -24.63 11.39 -11.03
C ALA A 213 -25.22 12.58 -10.23
N ALA A 214 -26.50 12.89 -10.43
CA ALA A 214 -27.20 13.94 -9.67
C ALA A 214 -27.18 13.69 -8.15
N ALA A 215 -27.07 12.42 -7.73
CA ALA A 215 -26.99 12.08 -6.32
C ALA A 215 -25.69 12.56 -5.64
N PHE A 216 -24.62 12.88 -6.40
CA PHE A 216 -23.31 13.25 -5.86
C PHE A 216 -23.13 14.77 -5.67
N GLY A 217 -24.05 15.60 -6.17
CA GLY A 217 -23.94 17.07 -6.13
C GLY A 217 -22.91 17.62 -7.12
N GLU A 218 -22.53 18.88 -6.91
CA GLU A 218 -21.49 19.52 -7.74
C GLU A 218 -20.10 19.01 -7.40
N ILE A 219 -19.27 18.80 -8.44
CA ILE A 219 -17.90 18.35 -8.30
C ILE A 219 -17.03 19.58 -7.95
N GLU A 220 -16.52 19.63 -6.73
CA GLU A 220 -15.53 20.63 -6.34
C GLU A 220 -14.20 20.37 -7.07
N THR A 221 -13.99 21.06 -8.17
CA THR A 221 -12.69 21.09 -8.85
C THR A 221 -12.08 22.49 -8.76
N ILE A 222 -10.81 22.56 -8.38
CA ILE A 222 -10.03 23.80 -8.44
C ILE A 222 -9.44 23.95 -9.84
N LYS A 223 -9.16 25.16 -10.27
CA LYS A 223 -8.39 25.41 -11.50
C LYS A 223 -6.97 24.85 -11.27
N ALA A 224 -6.62 23.79 -12.01
CA ALA A 224 -5.32 23.16 -11.85
C ALA A 224 -4.19 24.14 -12.24
N ASN A 225 -3.21 24.27 -11.35
CA ASN A 225 -1.93 24.91 -11.66
C ASN A 225 -0.92 23.80 -11.94
N PRO A 226 -0.39 23.63 -13.17
CA PRO A 226 0.53 22.56 -13.52
C PRO A 226 1.82 22.57 -12.68
N LEU A 227 2.30 23.76 -12.30
CA LEU A 227 3.49 23.88 -11.46
C LEU A 227 3.28 23.30 -10.07
N TYR A 228 2.10 23.53 -9.47
CA TYR A 228 1.76 22.95 -8.16
C TYR A 228 1.48 21.45 -8.28
N ALA A 229 0.87 21.03 -9.39
CA ALA A 229 0.53 19.62 -9.61
C ALA A 229 1.76 18.70 -9.73
N ILE A 230 2.90 19.21 -10.21
CA ILE A 230 4.14 18.40 -10.33
C ILE A 230 4.89 18.25 -9.01
N LEU A 231 4.74 19.18 -8.06
CA LEU A 231 5.50 19.18 -6.79
C LEU A 231 5.46 17.87 -6.03
N PRO A 232 4.31 17.18 -5.89
CA PRO A 232 4.24 15.89 -5.20
C PRO A 232 5.09 14.79 -5.84
N LEU A 233 5.39 14.91 -7.13
CA LEU A 233 6.15 13.91 -7.90
C LEU A 233 7.65 14.22 -7.96
N VAL A 234 8.07 15.45 -7.59
CA VAL A 234 9.46 15.90 -7.73
C VAL A 234 10.48 14.97 -7.05
N PRO A 235 10.32 14.52 -5.80
CA PRO A 235 11.30 13.63 -5.17
C PRO A 235 11.47 12.31 -5.94
N ILE A 236 10.36 11.75 -6.43
CA ILE A 236 10.37 10.50 -7.19
C ILE A 236 11.06 10.71 -8.55
N ILE A 237 10.81 11.84 -9.21
CA ILE A 237 11.49 12.20 -10.47
C ILE A 237 12.99 12.35 -10.24
N ILE A 238 13.42 13.02 -9.17
CA ILE A 238 14.83 13.17 -8.81
C ILE A 238 15.49 11.80 -8.65
N LEU A 239 14.87 10.93 -7.85
CA LEU A 239 15.40 9.58 -7.58
C LEU A 239 15.44 8.71 -8.83
N LEU A 240 14.43 8.77 -9.70
CA LEU A 240 14.41 8.06 -10.98
C LEU A 240 15.54 8.54 -11.90
N LEU A 241 15.70 9.84 -12.09
CA LEU A 241 16.74 10.42 -12.96
C LEU A 241 18.14 10.09 -12.44
N GLY A 242 18.34 10.06 -11.13
CA GLY A 242 19.59 9.65 -10.49
C GLY A 242 19.89 8.16 -10.68
N ASN A 243 18.88 7.30 -10.47
CA ASN A 243 19.00 5.85 -10.62
C ASN A 243 19.26 5.42 -12.07
N MET A 244 18.58 6.05 -13.04
CA MET A 244 18.78 5.84 -14.47
C MET A 244 20.11 6.44 -14.99
N LYS A 245 20.91 7.07 -14.13
CA LYS A 245 22.17 7.75 -14.46
C LYS A 245 22.01 8.88 -15.52
N ILE A 246 20.81 9.39 -15.73
CA ILE A 246 20.53 10.52 -16.65
C ILE A 246 21.13 11.79 -16.06
N VAL A 247 20.95 11.99 -14.74
CA VAL A 247 21.53 13.09 -13.97
C VAL A 247 22.29 12.51 -12.78
N PRO A 248 23.58 12.19 -12.91
CA PRO A 248 24.35 11.54 -11.81
C PRO A 248 24.33 12.31 -10.49
N ALA A 249 24.23 13.64 -10.52
CA ALA A 249 24.11 14.50 -9.34
C ALA A 249 22.82 14.22 -8.52
N PHE A 250 21.81 13.58 -9.10
CA PHE A 250 20.56 13.21 -8.42
C PHE A 250 20.63 11.83 -7.76
N LYS A 251 21.77 11.14 -7.85
CA LYS A 251 21.98 9.91 -7.07
C LYS A 251 22.17 10.28 -5.59
N MET A 252 21.11 10.18 -4.83
CA MET A 252 21.07 10.56 -3.41
C MET A 252 20.12 9.62 -2.63
N PRO A 253 20.29 9.53 -1.29
CA PRO A 253 19.35 8.83 -0.42
C PRO A 253 17.93 9.40 -0.52
N VAL A 254 16.93 8.53 -0.36
CA VAL A 254 15.50 8.91 -0.42
C VAL A 254 15.17 10.08 0.53
N PRO A 255 15.64 10.11 1.81
CA PRO A 255 15.38 11.23 2.71
C PRO A 255 15.77 12.59 2.14
N HIS A 256 16.93 12.66 1.46
CA HIS A 256 17.41 13.92 0.87
C HIS A 256 16.47 14.42 -0.23
N ALA A 257 16.02 13.53 -1.12
CA ALA A 257 15.07 13.90 -2.17
C ALA A 257 13.73 14.39 -1.57
N MET A 258 13.26 13.76 -0.48
CA MET A 258 12.03 14.19 0.21
C MET A 258 12.17 15.57 0.84
N ILE A 259 13.33 15.88 1.46
CA ILE A 259 13.60 17.21 2.01
C ILE A 259 13.67 18.27 0.90
N ILE A 260 14.34 17.96 -0.23
CA ILE A 260 14.34 18.84 -1.41
C ILE A 260 12.92 19.10 -1.89
N GLY A 261 12.08 18.06 -1.96
CA GLY A 261 10.67 18.19 -2.28
C GLY A 261 9.90 19.12 -1.33
N CYS A 262 10.15 19.02 -0.02
CA CYS A 262 9.55 19.92 0.98
C CYS A 262 9.96 21.39 0.73
N LEU A 263 11.26 21.63 0.51
CA LEU A 263 11.77 22.97 0.24
C LEU A 263 11.16 23.56 -1.04
N LEU A 264 11.05 22.76 -2.10
CA LEU A 264 10.44 23.19 -3.37
C LEU A 264 8.92 23.46 -3.19
N CYS A 265 8.21 22.61 -2.46
CA CYS A 265 6.80 22.88 -2.13
C CYS A 265 6.67 24.22 -1.41
N MET A 266 7.46 24.46 -0.36
CA MET A 266 7.45 25.70 0.41
C MET A 266 7.75 26.93 -0.46
N LEU A 267 8.80 26.88 -1.25
CA LEU A 267 9.23 28.02 -2.08
C LEU A 267 8.24 28.34 -3.20
N VAL A 268 7.78 27.33 -3.93
CA VAL A 268 6.88 27.52 -5.08
C VAL A 268 5.48 27.96 -4.64
N THR A 269 4.98 27.38 -3.55
CA THR A 269 3.63 27.73 -3.05
C THR A 269 3.65 28.93 -2.10
N ARG A 270 4.85 29.41 -1.72
CA ARG A 270 5.05 30.51 -0.76
C ARG A 270 4.37 30.23 0.59
N THR A 271 4.30 28.97 0.99
CA THR A 271 3.72 28.58 2.29
C THR A 271 4.66 28.99 3.42
N ASN A 272 4.10 29.41 4.56
CA ASN A 272 4.85 29.87 5.72
C ASN A 272 5.85 28.79 6.19
N PRO A 273 7.16 29.07 6.29
CA PRO A 273 8.17 28.12 6.73
C PRO A 273 7.88 27.51 8.11
N GLN A 274 7.32 28.28 9.04
CA GLN A 274 6.98 27.78 10.38
C GLN A 274 5.88 26.73 10.34
N GLU A 275 4.86 26.92 9.49
CA GLU A 275 3.79 25.94 9.29
C GLU A 275 4.31 24.68 8.62
N VAL A 276 5.20 24.82 7.62
CA VAL A 276 5.85 23.69 6.95
C VAL A 276 6.65 22.85 7.93
N CYS A 277 7.52 23.49 8.76
CA CYS A 277 8.28 22.79 9.78
C CYS A 277 7.36 22.10 10.80
N LYS A 278 6.33 22.79 11.27
CA LYS A 278 5.38 22.25 12.25
C LYS A 278 4.67 20.99 11.73
N GLU A 279 4.09 21.04 10.52
CA GLU A 279 3.36 19.91 9.95
C GLU A 279 4.31 18.78 9.52
N PHE A 280 5.52 19.08 9.04
CA PHE A 280 6.55 18.09 8.74
C PHE A 280 6.90 17.26 9.98
N PHE A 281 7.31 17.91 11.09
CA PHE A 281 7.71 17.18 12.30
C PHE A 281 6.53 16.52 13.01
N LYS A 282 5.34 17.09 12.96
CA LYS A 282 4.12 16.46 13.47
C LYS A 282 3.81 15.15 12.70
N ALA A 283 3.96 15.15 11.38
CA ALA A 283 3.77 13.96 10.56
C ALA A 283 4.84 12.90 10.84
N MET A 284 6.11 13.30 11.05
CA MET A 284 7.18 12.39 11.48
C MET A 284 6.82 11.69 12.80
N GLY A 285 6.33 12.44 13.80
CA GLY A 285 5.88 11.86 15.08
C GLY A 285 4.70 10.89 14.92
N THR A 286 3.75 11.22 14.06
CA THR A 286 2.62 10.33 13.72
C THR A 286 3.09 9.06 13.02
N ALA A 287 4.05 9.18 12.10
CA ALA A 287 4.67 8.05 11.41
C ALA A 287 5.35 7.11 12.41
N PHE A 288 6.09 7.67 13.37
CA PHE A 288 6.72 6.89 14.41
C PHE A 288 5.71 6.03 15.17
N GLY A 289 4.65 6.62 15.72
CA GLY A 289 3.64 5.87 16.47
C GLY A 289 2.88 4.83 15.65
N ASN A 290 2.57 5.13 14.39
CA ASN A 290 1.73 4.27 13.57
C ASN A 290 2.52 3.18 12.84
N VAL A 291 3.63 3.52 12.20
CA VAL A 291 4.39 2.60 11.37
C VAL A 291 5.44 1.86 12.19
N PHE A 292 6.25 2.58 12.97
CA PHE A 292 7.28 1.92 13.80
C PHE A 292 6.68 1.16 14.95
N GLY A 293 5.62 1.66 15.58
CA GLY A 293 4.87 0.90 16.58
C GLY A 293 4.41 -0.44 16.02
N LEU A 294 3.96 -0.49 14.75
CA LEU A 294 3.60 -1.73 14.09
C LEU A 294 4.82 -2.63 13.83
N LEU A 295 5.90 -2.07 13.28
CA LEU A 295 7.12 -2.82 12.97
C LEU A 295 7.73 -3.45 14.23
N ILE A 296 7.80 -2.71 15.33
CA ILE A 296 8.27 -3.22 16.62
C ILE A 296 7.40 -4.41 17.08
N CYS A 297 6.07 -4.28 17.00
CA CYS A 297 5.15 -5.34 17.40
C CYS A 297 5.29 -6.60 16.52
N VAL A 298 5.48 -6.41 15.20
CA VAL A 298 5.77 -7.51 14.26
C VAL A 298 7.09 -8.19 14.60
N ASN A 299 8.15 -7.46 14.86
CA ASN A 299 9.47 -8.04 15.19
C ASN A 299 9.43 -8.83 16.50
N ILE A 300 8.68 -8.37 17.50
CA ILE A 300 8.46 -9.13 18.75
C ILE A 300 7.68 -10.41 18.44
N PHE A 301 6.67 -10.37 17.60
CA PHE A 301 5.92 -11.54 17.17
C PHE A 301 6.80 -12.56 16.44
N VAL A 302 7.61 -12.10 15.47
CA VAL A 302 8.57 -12.95 14.73
C VAL A 302 9.63 -13.55 15.64
N ALA A 303 10.11 -12.79 16.63
CA ALA A 303 11.02 -13.32 17.65
C ALA A 303 10.36 -14.47 18.46
N GLY A 304 9.08 -14.34 18.81
CA GLY A 304 8.30 -15.39 19.44
C GLY A 304 8.16 -16.64 18.58
N LEU A 305 7.81 -16.49 17.30
CA LEU A 305 7.75 -17.58 16.33
C LEU A 305 9.10 -18.30 16.18
N THR A 306 10.18 -17.53 16.11
CA THR A 306 11.55 -18.07 15.98
C THR A 306 11.94 -18.90 17.20
N LYS A 307 11.68 -18.41 18.40
CA LYS A 307 12.03 -19.10 19.65
C LYS A 307 11.24 -20.39 19.86
N LEU A 308 9.99 -20.44 19.46
CA LEU A 308 9.18 -21.66 19.49
C LEU A 308 9.50 -22.63 18.34
N GLY A 309 10.37 -22.24 17.39
CA GLY A 309 10.77 -23.09 16.26
C GLY A 309 9.81 -23.08 15.07
N PHE A 310 8.79 -22.25 15.06
CA PHE A 310 7.85 -22.13 13.93
C PHE A 310 8.53 -21.71 12.64
N ILE A 311 9.48 -20.76 12.72
CA ILE A 311 10.23 -20.32 11.53
C ILE A 311 11.04 -21.47 10.93
N LYS A 312 11.72 -22.27 11.76
CA LYS A 312 12.45 -23.46 11.30
C LYS A 312 11.54 -24.50 10.64
N MET A 313 10.37 -24.73 11.21
CA MET A 313 9.38 -25.65 10.64
C MET A 313 8.86 -25.14 9.30
N LEU A 314 8.56 -23.85 9.20
CA LEU A 314 8.11 -23.20 7.98
C LEU A 314 9.16 -23.26 6.87
N ILE A 315 10.42 -22.95 7.20
CA ILE A 315 11.55 -23.06 6.28
C ILE A 315 11.68 -24.50 5.77
N SER A 316 11.69 -25.49 6.67
CA SER A 316 11.79 -26.91 6.28
C SER A 316 10.64 -27.34 5.37
N PHE A 317 9.42 -26.85 5.61
CA PHE A 317 8.28 -27.13 4.75
C PHE A 317 8.38 -26.46 3.38
N MET A 318 8.84 -25.22 3.33
CA MET A 318 8.98 -24.45 2.08
C MET A 318 10.17 -24.94 1.22
N THR A 319 11.24 -25.45 1.84
CA THR A 319 12.39 -26.02 1.11
C THR A 319 12.07 -27.33 0.44
N THR A 320 11.08 -28.08 0.92
CA THR A 320 10.64 -29.33 0.27
C THR A 320 9.92 -29.08 -1.06
N SER A 321 9.34 -27.89 -1.26
CA SER A 321 8.66 -27.53 -2.50
C SER A 321 8.69 -26.01 -2.73
N PRO A 322 9.54 -25.52 -3.64
CA PRO A 322 9.59 -24.10 -4.01
C PRO A 322 8.24 -23.54 -4.49
N SER A 323 7.40 -24.38 -5.11
CA SER A 323 6.05 -23.98 -5.52
C SER A 323 5.17 -23.59 -4.34
N ILE A 324 5.32 -24.22 -3.17
CA ILE A 324 4.57 -23.88 -1.97
C ILE A 324 5.01 -22.49 -1.46
N ALA A 325 6.31 -22.19 -1.49
CA ALA A 325 6.82 -20.88 -1.09
C ALA A 325 6.27 -19.76 -2.01
N LYS A 326 6.23 -20.01 -3.33
CA LYS A 326 5.62 -19.08 -4.30
C LYS A 326 4.13 -18.85 -4.01
N LEU A 327 3.37 -19.93 -3.82
CA LEU A 327 1.94 -19.84 -3.51
C LEU A 327 1.69 -19.14 -2.17
N ALA A 328 2.53 -19.39 -1.16
CA ALA A 328 2.46 -18.72 0.12
C ALA A 328 2.72 -17.21 -0.01
N ALA A 329 3.69 -16.78 -0.83
CA ALA A 329 3.96 -15.37 -1.10
C ALA A 329 2.79 -14.69 -1.85
N VAL A 330 2.12 -15.41 -2.76
CA VAL A 330 0.98 -14.90 -3.52
C VAL A 330 -0.28 -14.81 -2.67
N PHE A 331 -0.67 -15.89 -2.01
CA PHE A 331 -1.97 -15.98 -1.34
C PHE A 331 -1.93 -15.70 0.15
N GLY A 332 -0.79 -15.89 0.83
CA GLY A 332 -0.67 -15.69 2.27
C GLY A 332 -1.03 -14.26 2.70
N PRO A 333 -0.29 -13.24 2.25
CA PRO A 333 -0.57 -11.85 2.59
C PRO A 333 -1.95 -11.38 2.10
N PHE A 334 -2.40 -11.88 0.94
CA PHE A 334 -3.73 -11.60 0.39
C PHE A 334 -4.84 -12.04 1.36
N ILE A 335 -4.83 -13.31 1.77
CA ILE A 335 -5.82 -13.87 2.70
C ILE A 335 -5.72 -13.19 4.07
N MET A 336 -4.50 -12.99 4.59
CA MET A 336 -4.30 -12.28 5.85
C MET A 336 -4.91 -10.88 5.79
N THR A 337 -4.74 -10.16 4.69
CA THR A 337 -5.31 -8.83 4.50
C THR A 337 -6.83 -8.85 4.44
N LEU A 338 -7.44 -9.84 3.78
CA LEU A 338 -8.90 -9.99 3.76
C LEU A 338 -9.47 -10.18 5.17
N ILE A 339 -8.75 -10.90 6.03
CA ILE A 339 -9.18 -11.18 7.41
C ILE A 339 -8.99 -9.94 8.30
N CYS A 340 -7.80 -9.32 8.29
CA CYS A 340 -7.48 -8.23 9.21
C CYS A 340 -7.83 -6.83 8.68
N GLY A 341 -8.11 -6.68 7.38
CA GLY A 341 -8.40 -5.39 6.74
C GLY A 341 -7.18 -4.49 6.55
N SER A 342 -5.97 -4.92 6.94
CA SER A 342 -4.74 -4.14 6.88
C SER A 342 -3.69 -4.83 5.99
N GLY A 343 -3.53 -4.32 4.77
CA GLY A 343 -2.46 -4.78 3.87
C GLY A 343 -1.06 -4.50 4.41
N GLU A 344 -0.90 -3.41 5.15
CA GLU A 344 0.38 -3.05 5.77
C GLU A 344 0.81 -4.09 6.80
N SER A 345 -0.05 -4.39 7.76
CA SER A 345 0.26 -5.37 8.82
C SER A 345 0.55 -6.77 8.26
N ALA A 346 -0.26 -7.21 7.28
CA ALA A 346 -0.08 -8.52 6.65
C ALA A 346 1.24 -8.62 5.87
N SER A 347 1.55 -7.60 5.05
CA SER A 347 2.78 -7.59 4.24
C SER A 347 4.03 -7.47 5.11
N ILE A 348 4.03 -6.61 6.12
CA ILE A 348 5.18 -6.45 7.02
C ILE A 348 5.42 -7.76 7.79
N ALA A 349 4.37 -8.33 8.39
CA ALA A 349 4.50 -9.57 9.16
C ALA A 349 5.00 -10.73 8.30
N PHE A 350 4.52 -10.88 7.08
CA PHE A 350 4.97 -11.94 6.18
C PHE A 350 6.41 -11.71 5.69
N ASN A 351 6.78 -10.48 5.35
CA ASN A 351 8.14 -10.17 4.91
C ASN A 351 9.17 -10.42 6.01
N GLU A 352 8.91 -9.96 7.22
CA GLU A 352 9.79 -10.15 8.37
C GLU A 352 9.87 -11.63 8.82
N ALA A 353 8.80 -12.40 8.66
CA ALA A 353 8.74 -13.80 9.08
C ALA A 353 9.22 -14.79 8.01
N VAL A 354 8.99 -14.49 6.73
CA VAL A 354 9.15 -15.47 5.63
C VAL A 354 10.10 -14.96 4.56
N SER A 355 9.87 -13.77 3.99
CA SER A 355 10.65 -13.30 2.84
C SER A 355 12.12 -13.07 3.16
N VAL A 356 12.45 -12.74 4.41
CA VAL A 356 13.84 -12.66 4.90
C VAL A 356 14.61 -13.98 4.73
N HIS A 357 13.90 -15.10 4.62
CA HIS A 357 14.47 -16.43 4.42
C HIS A 357 14.37 -16.93 2.97
N ALA A 358 13.95 -16.10 2.03
CA ALA A 358 13.68 -16.49 0.63
C ALA A 358 14.85 -17.24 -0.04
N ALA A 359 16.09 -16.81 0.22
CA ALA A 359 17.29 -17.47 -0.29
C ALA A 359 17.38 -18.95 0.12
N GLN A 360 16.86 -19.33 1.28
CA GLN A 360 16.82 -20.72 1.75
C GLN A 360 15.82 -21.60 0.98
N PHE A 361 14.86 -20.96 0.29
CA PHE A 361 13.88 -21.62 -0.60
C PHE A 361 14.31 -21.58 -2.08
N GLY A 362 15.51 -21.09 -2.37
CA GLY A 362 15.99 -20.87 -3.74
C GLY A 362 15.30 -19.69 -4.45
N MET A 363 14.78 -18.72 -3.69
CA MET A 363 14.09 -17.54 -4.21
C MET A 363 14.88 -16.27 -3.88
N ASP A 364 14.74 -15.27 -4.72
CA ASP A 364 15.27 -13.94 -4.45
C ASP A 364 14.40 -13.19 -3.43
N THR A 365 15.04 -12.61 -2.40
CA THR A 365 14.35 -11.90 -1.31
C THR A 365 13.59 -10.68 -1.81
N LEU A 366 14.13 -9.97 -2.80
CA LEU A 366 13.53 -8.77 -3.33
C LEU A 366 12.27 -9.08 -4.14
N HIS A 367 12.32 -10.11 -5.01
CA HIS A 367 11.17 -10.56 -5.79
C HIS A 367 10.06 -11.13 -4.89
N MET A 368 10.42 -11.98 -3.93
CA MET A 368 9.45 -12.53 -2.98
C MET A 368 8.83 -11.43 -2.14
N GLY A 369 9.64 -10.51 -1.62
CA GLY A 369 9.16 -9.37 -0.83
C GLY A 369 8.25 -8.45 -1.64
N ALA A 370 8.57 -8.18 -2.91
CA ALA A 370 7.73 -7.39 -3.81
C ALA A 370 6.38 -8.08 -4.05
N MET A 371 6.37 -9.41 -4.28
CA MET A 371 5.13 -10.16 -4.43
C MET A 371 4.24 -10.06 -3.19
N VAL A 372 4.83 -10.23 -2.00
CA VAL A 372 4.14 -10.12 -0.70
C VAL A 372 3.50 -8.74 -0.53
N VAL A 373 4.22 -7.69 -0.90
CA VAL A 373 3.74 -6.30 -0.83
C VAL A 373 2.57 -6.07 -1.79
N LEU A 374 2.68 -6.53 -3.04
CA LEU A 374 1.59 -6.41 -4.01
C LEU A 374 0.38 -7.25 -3.60
N SER A 375 0.60 -8.45 -3.10
CA SER A 375 -0.43 -9.35 -2.58
C SER A 375 -1.25 -8.68 -1.46
N GLY A 376 -0.58 -8.12 -0.46
CA GLY A 376 -1.25 -7.38 0.62
C GLY A 376 -1.97 -6.11 0.15
N GLY A 377 -1.36 -5.35 -0.77
CA GLY A 377 -1.94 -4.14 -1.35
C GLY A 377 -3.20 -4.43 -2.18
N ILE A 378 -3.15 -5.46 -3.02
CA ILE A 378 -4.30 -5.95 -3.81
C ILE A 378 -5.40 -6.48 -2.89
N GLY A 379 -5.03 -7.29 -1.87
CA GLY A 379 -5.95 -7.78 -0.85
C GLY A 379 -6.67 -6.66 -0.10
N ARG A 380 -5.96 -5.56 0.24
CA ARG A 380 -6.56 -4.38 0.87
C ARG A 380 -7.64 -3.74 0.01
N SER A 381 -7.45 -3.72 -1.31
CA SER A 381 -8.42 -3.17 -2.26
C SER A 381 -9.68 -4.05 -2.41
N MET A 382 -9.69 -5.23 -1.79
CA MET A 382 -10.83 -6.15 -1.74
C MET A 382 -11.31 -6.41 -0.30
N ALA A 383 -10.58 -5.98 0.71
CA ALA A 383 -10.94 -6.21 2.11
C ALA A 383 -12.10 -5.29 2.53
N MET A 384 -13.23 -5.90 2.92
CA MET A 384 -14.47 -5.19 3.31
C MET A 384 -14.26 -4.20 4.45
N PHE A 385 -13.27 -4.45 5.30
CA PHE A 385 -12.98 -3.68 6.50
C PHE A 385 -11.79 -2.73 6.38
N SER A 386 -11.18 -2.63 5.20
CA SER A 386 -10.09 -1.67 5.02
C SER A 386 -10.63 -0.24 5.05
N ALA A 387 -9.87 0.67 5.68
CA ALA A 387 -10.26 2.08 5.79
C ALA A 387 -10.52 2.71 4.41
N ALA A 388 -9.72 2.34 3.39
CA ALA A 388 -9.90 2.82 2.03
C ALA A 388 -11.21 2.33 1.42
N MET A 389 -11.58 1.05 1.61
CA MET A 389 -12.82 0.48 1.10
C MET A 389 -14.05 1.11 1.76
N ILE A 390 -14.04 1.26 3.09
CA ILE A 390 -15.14 1.87 3.85
C ILE A 390 -15.34 3.32 3.39
N LEU A 391 -14.24 4.07 3.24
CA LEU A 391 -14.31 5.46 2.78
C LEU A 391 -14.80 5.56 1.33
N CYS A 392 -14.29 4.68 0.44
CA CYS A 392 -14.74 4.62 -0.95
C CYS A 392 -16.23 4.31 -1.06
N ALA A 393 -16.71 3.33 -0.31
CA ALA A 393 -18.12 2.97 -0.23
C ALA A 393 -18.97 4.13 0.27
N GLY A 394 -18.50 4.85 1.31
CA GLY A 394 -19.18 6.05 1.82
C GLY A 394 -19.30 7.16 0.76
N ILE A 395 -18.21 7.46 0.04
CA ILE A 395 -18.22 8.44 -1.06
C ILE A 395 -19.13 8.00 -2.19
N ALA A 396 -19.08 6.72 -2.56
CA ALA A 396 -19.92 6.12 -3.59
C ALA A 396 -21.38 5.94 -3.17
N LYS A 397 -21.73 6.18 -1.90
CA LYS A 397 -23.05 5.93 -1.30
C LYS A 397 -23.51 4.47 -1.47
N LEU A 398 -22.57 3.55 -1.31
CA LEU A 398 -22.75 2.10 -1.43
C LEU A 398 -22.31 1.39 -0.14
N GLN A 399 -22.66 0.11 -0.04
CA GLN A 399 -22.03 -0.79 0.93
C GLN A 399 -20.69 -1.33 0.34
N PRO A 400 -19.67 -1.61 1.18
CA PRO A 400 -18.42 -2.21 0.70
C PRO A 400 -18.63 -3.45 -0.18
N MET A 401 -19.60 -4.29 0.14
CA MET A 401 -19.89 -5.52 -0.60
C MET A 401 -20.37 -5.25 -2.03
N ASP A 402 -21.05 -4.12 -2.28
CA ASP A 402 -21.50 -3.75 -3.63
C ASP A 402 -20.32 -3.45 -4.55
N ILE A 403 -19.23 -2.90 -4.00
CA ILE A 403 -17.98 -2.67 -4.73
C ILE A 403 -17.23 -3.98 -4.91
N ILE A 404 -17.07 -4.77 -3.83
CA ILE A 404 -16.30 -6.02 -3.82
C ILE A 404 -16.87 -7.02 -4.82
N LYS A 405 -18.18 -7.10 -4.96
CA LYS A 405 -18.87 -8.01 -5.90
C LYS A 405 -18.31 -7.92 -7.34
N TYR A 406 -17.90 -6.75 -7.77
CA TYR A 406 -17.32 -6.55 -9.09
C TYR A 406 -15.78 -6.47 -9.02
N ASN A 407 -15.26 -5.83 -8.00
CA ASN A 407 -13.83 -5.58 -7.85
C ASN A 407 -13.04 -6.87 -7.56
N CYS A 408 -13.67 -7.92 -7.01
CA CYS A 408 -12.98 -9.19 -6.73
C CYS A 408 -12.35 -9.80 -7.99
N TRP A 409 -13.06 -9.80 -9.12
CA TRP A 409 -12.53 -10.33 -10.39
C TRP A 409 -11.33 -9.53 -10.89
N ALA A 410 -11.40 -8.21 -10.78
CA ALA A 410 -10.31 -7.31 -11.12
C ALA A 410 -9.08 -7.54 -10.22
N MET A 411 -9.28 -7.70 -8.93
CA MET A 411 -8.19 -7.92 -7.96
C MET A 411 -7.56 -9.32 -8.10
N PHE A 412 -8.36 -10.35 -8.39
CA PHE A 412 -7.79 -11.67 -8.71
C PHE A 412 -6.96 -11.64 -9.99
N ALA A 413 -7.43 -10.95 -11.04
CA ALA A 413 -6.64 -10.77 -12.25
C ALA A 413 -5.34 -10.01 -11.97
N ALA A 414 -5.39 -8.95 -11.14
CA ALA A 414 -4.19 -8.22 -10.70
C ALA A 414 -3.22 -9.12 -9.94
N LEU A 415 -3.71 -9.95 -9.01
CA LEU A 415 -2.90 -10.86 -8.20
C LEU A 415 -2.18 -11.90 -9.08
N LEU A 416 -2.89 -12.50 -10.03
CA LEU A 416 -2.31 -13.46 -10.98
C LEU A 416 -1.29 -12.78 -11.90
N THR A 417 -1.56 -11.54 -12.33
CA THR A 417 -0.60 -10.75 -13.13
C THR A 417 0.67 -10.47 -12.33
N ALA A 418 0.55 -10.01 -11.08
CA ALA A 418 1.71 -9.78 -10.21
C ALA A 418 2.51 -11.06 -9.99
N ALA A 419 1.83 -12.19 -9.77
CA ALA A 419 2.47 -13.50 -9.61
C ALA A 419 3.25 -13.93 -10.87
N ALA A 420 2.67 -13.71 -12.07
CA ALA A 420 3.33 -14.04 -13.33
C ALA A 420 4.64 -13.24 -13.55
N PHE A 421 4.70 -11.99 -13.10
CA PHE A 421 5.89 -11.15 -13.25
C PHE A 421 6.96 -11.42 -12.18
N LEU A 422 6.56 -11.77 -10.96
CA LEU A 422 7.48 -11.81 -9.82
C LEU A 422 7.85 -13.23 -9.38
N MET A 423 6.99 -14.22 -9.68
CA MET A 423 7.18 -15.60 -9.20
C MET A 423 7.45 -16.61 -10.31
N PHE A 424 7.15 -16.27 -11.56
CA PHE A 424 7.28 -17.15 -12.70
C PHE A 424 8.00 -16.48 -13.86
#